data_974a38a19ad0757a8be337774f8478f0
#
_entry.id   974a38a19ad0757a8be337774f8478f0
#
_cell.length_a   1.000
_cell.length_b   1.000
_cell.length_c   1.000
_cell.angle_alpha   90.00
_cell.angle_beta   90.00
_cell.angle_gamma   90.00
#
_symmetry.space_group_name_H-M   'P 1'
#
loop_
_entity.id
_entity.type
_entity.pdbx_description
1 polymer ?
#
loop_
_entity_poly.entity_id
_entity_poly.type
_entity_poly.pdbx_seq_one_letter_code
_entity_poly.pdbx_strand_id
1 'polypeptide(L)'
;MVVIFDLDGTIIDSYPGISSGLRETFKSFGVADFDSLDYNQFIGPPLMESLKAVFDDEDEIVEAIEEFRKYYDVKGQYELVAYENIEEVFKELTPKHKLLVATSKPQERARDILGRLGYSKYFHYIAGAVEGEHKKELIIRDALSHLDFDEDEEIYMIGDRFSDIVGAKGAGVPSVGVLYGYGTREELEHYGADHIVETVIDLKEFFKNK
;
A
#
# COMPACT_ATOMS: atom_id res chain seq x y z
N MET A 1 19.70 9.00 1.92
CA MET A 1 18.35 9.20 1.33
C MET A 1 17.29 8.55 2.20
N VAL A 2 16.03 8.98 2.03
CA VAL A 2 14.86 8.39 2.69
C VAL A 2 14.08 7.59 1.65
N VAL A 3 13.70 6.35 1.97
CA VAL A 3 12.94 5.47 1.08
C VAL A 3 11.64 5.08 1.79
N ILE A 4 10.52 5.45 1.19
CA ILE A 4 9.18 5.24 1.73
C ILE A 4 8.50 4.14 0.92
N PHE A 5 7.98 3.13 1.57
CA PHE A 5 7.29 2.01 0.94
C PHE A 5 5.78 2.08 1.23
N ASP A 6 4.94 1.80 0.22
CA ASP A 6 3.60 1.31 0.51
C ASP A 6 3.67 -0.13 1.06
N LEU A 7 2.56 -0.67 1.50
CA LEU A 7 2.48 -2.00 2.10
C LEU A 7 1.82 -3.00 1.15
N ASP A 8 0.51 -2.82 0.88
CA ASP A 8 -0.28 -3.74 0.05
C ASP A 8 0.11 -3.59 -1.43
N GLY A 9 0.54 -4.66 -2.10
CA GLY A 9 1.02 -4.60 -3.48
C GLY A 9 2.49 -4.17 -3.64
N THR A 10 3.14 -3.75 -2.56
CA THR A 10 4.53 -3.28 -2.59
C THR A 10 5.45 -4.12 -1.69
N ILE A 11 5.11 -4.30 -0.43
CA ILE A 11 5.84 -5.18 0.51
C ILE A 11 5.20 -6.55 0.57
N ILE A 12 3.86 -6.60 0.55
CA ILE A 12 3.07 -7.82 0.70
C ILE A 12 2.07 -8.00 -0.42
N ASP A 13 1.84 -9.25 -0.81
CA ASP A 13 0.65 -9.67 -1.54
C ASP A 13 -0.47 -9.96 -0.53
N SER A 14 -1.42 -9.07 -0.42
CA SER A 14 -2.61 -9.17 0.45
C SER A 14 -3.88 -9.55 -0.32
N TYR A 15 -3.77 -9.81 -1.62
CA TYR A 15 -4.89 -10.19 -2.48
C TYR A 15 -5.73 -11.33 -1.89
N PRO A 16 -5.15 -12.44 -1.40
CA PRO A 16 -5.94 -13.55 -0.89
C PRO A 16 -6.92 -13.14 0.21
N GLY A 17 -6.44 -12.41 1.20
CA GLY A 17 -7.24 -12.00 2.35
C GLY A 17 -8.27 -10.92 2.04
N ILE A 18 -7.89 -9.94 1.22
CA ILE A 18 -8.80 -8.85 0.82
C ILE A 18 -9.87 -9.37 -0.12
N SER A 19 -9.51 -10.14 -1.16
CA SER A 19 -10.48 -10.68 -2.11
C SER A 19 -11.46 -11.65 -1.44
N SER A 20 -11.00 -12.50 -0.52
CA SER A 20 -11.86 -13.39 0.25
C SER A 20 -12.87 -12.62 1.12
N GLY A 21 -12.40 -11.59 1.83
CA GLY A 21 -13.28 -10.73 2.65
C GLY A 21 -14.33 -10.00 1.82
N LEU A 22 -13.92 -9.42 0.69
CA LEU A 22 -14.85 -8.74 -0.22
C LEU A 22 -15.86 -9.70 -0.87
N ARG A 23 -15.45 -10.94 -1.22
CA ARG A 23 -16.38 -11.96 -1.74
C ARG A 23 -17.47 -12.29 -0.74
N GLU A 24 -17.13 -12.51 0.52
CA GLU A 24 -18.11 -12.76 1.58
C GLU A 24 -19.03 -11.53 1.78
N THR A 25 -18.48 -10.33 1.75
CA THR A 25 -19.24 -9.08 1.83
C THR A 25 -20.22 -8.95 0.67
N PHE A 26 -19.75 -9.03 -0.57
CA PHE A 26 -20.59 -8.87 -1.76
C PHE A 26 -21.69 -9.94 -1.84
N LYS A 27 -21.37 -11.16 -1.43
CA LYS A 27 -22.35 -12.23 -1.30
C LYS A 27 -23.44 -11.90 -0.28
N SER A 28 -23.09 -11.33 0.87
CA SER A 28 -24.07 -10.97 1.92
C SER A 28 -24.98 -9.82 1.51
N PHE A 29 -24.46 -8.90 0.68
CA PHE A 29 -25.22 -7.77 0.11
C PHE A 29 -25.97 -8.13 -1.19
N GLY A 30 -25.85 -9.36 -1.68
CA GLY A 30 -26.56 -9.81 -2.89
C GLY A 30 -26.05 -9.16 -4.17
N VAL A 31 -24.78 -8.73 -4.20
CA VAL A 31 -24.14 -8.17 -5.41
C VAL A 31 -24.15 -9.21 -6.51
N ALA A 32 -24.71 -8.85 -7.68
CA ALA A 32 -24.74 -9.76 -8.82
C ALA A 32 -23.34 -10.00 -9.38
N ASP A 33 -23.11 -11.23 -9.86
CA ASP A 33 -21.86 -11.61 -10.55
C ASP A 33 -20.55 -11.28 -9.79
N PHE A 34 -20.63 -11.20 -8.45
CA PHE A 34 -19.47 -10.84 -7.62
C PHE A 34 -18.26 -11.75 -7.85
N ASP A 35 -18.45 -13.01 -8.26
CA ASP A 35 -17.36 -13.94 -8.54
C ASP A 35 -16.54 -13.56 -9.78
N SER A 36 -17.11 -12.76 -10.69
CA SER A 36 -16.48 -12.33 -11.94
C SER A 36 -15.79 -10.95 -11.84
N LEU A 37 -15.90 -10.27 -10.68
CA LEU A 37 -15.26 -8.97 -10.48
C LEU A 37 -13.72 -9.10 -10.45
N ASP A 38 -13.05 -8.10 -11.02
CA ASP A 38 -11.60 -7.92 -10.81
C ASP A 38 -11.35 -7.31 -9.42
N TYR A 39 -10.89 -8.14 -8.50
CA TYR A 39 -10.65 -7.71 -7.13
C TYR A 39 -9.40 -6.85 -6.95
N ASN A 40 -8.50 -6.77 -7.93
CA ASN A 40 -7.32 -5.89 -7.88
C ASN A 40 -7.72 -4.41 -7.76
N GLN A 41 -8.84 -4.02 -8.34
CA GLN A 41 -9.33 -2.65 -8.27
C GLN A 41 -9.64 -2.14 -6.86
N PHE A 42 -9.89 -3.05 -5.92
CA PHE A 42 -10.23 -2.73 -4.53
C PHE A 42 -9.01 -2.67 -3.59
N ILE A 43 -7.81 -2.99 -4.09
CA ILE A 43 -6.60 -3.07 -3.27
C ILE A 43 -5.72 -1.84 -3.56
N GLY A 44 -5.22 -1.21 -2.50
CA GLY A 44 -4.41 0.02 -2.55
C GLY A 44 -5.20 1.26 -2.18
N PRO A 45 -6.24 1.66 -2.91
CA PRO A 45 -7.10 2.78 -2.49
C PRO A 45 -7.87 2.49 -1.20
N PRO A 46 -8.31 3.53 -0.45
CA PRO A 46 -9.21 3.36 0.68
C PRO A 46 -10.50 2.62 0.27
N LEU A 47 -10.97 1.66 1.09
CA LEU A 47 -12.18 0.88 0.78
C LEU A 47 -13.41 1.75 0.52
N MET A 48 -13.57 2.87 1.24
CA MET A 48 -14.64 3.84 1.03
C MET A 48 -14.68 4.34 -0.43
N GLU A 49 -13.52 4.53 -1.05
CA GLU A 49 -13.43 4.98 -2.45
C GLU A 49 -13.62 3.81 -3.42
N SER A 50 -12.99 2.66 -3.14
CA SER A 50 -13.05 1.50 -4.01
C SER A 50 -14.46 0.93 -4.12
N LEU A 51 -15.22 0.89 -3.03
CA LEU A 51 -16.57 0.32 -2.99
C LEU A 51 -17.62 1.17 -3.70
N LYS A 52 -17.34 2.44 -4.03
CA LYS A 52 -18.18 3.27 -4.92
C LYS A 52 -18.35 2.67 -6.33
N ALA A 53 -17.48 1.74 -6.72
CA ALA A 53 -17.65 0.98 -7.97
C ALA A 53 -18.77 -0.07 -7.91
N VAL A 54 -19.27 -0.40 -6.70
CA VAL A 54 -20.26 -1.46 -6.47
C VAL A 54 -21.53 -0.93 -5.82
N PHE A 55 -21.41 0.06 -4.95
CA PHE A 55 -22.52 0.64 -4.18
C PHE A 55 -22.65 2.13 -4.47
N ASP A 56 -23.89 2.61 -4.66
CA ASP A 56 -24.20 4.02 -4.91
C ASP A 56 -24.44 4.82 -3.62
N ASP A 57 -24.82 4.15 -2.54
CA ASP A 57 -25.19 4.76 -1.26
C ASP A 57 -24.03 4.72 -0.27
N GLU A 58 -23.71 5.87 0.35
CA GLU A 58 -22.59 5.95 1.29
C GLU A 58 -22.84 5.17 2.59
N ASP A 59 -24.09 5.11 3.06
CA ASP A 59 -24.44 4.34 4.26
C ASP A 59 -24.28 2.84 3.97
N GLU A 60 -24.66 2.37 2.76
CA GLU A 60 -24.45 0.99 2.33
C GLU A 60 -22.95 0.65 2.22
N ILE A 61 -22.11 1.58 1.75
CA ILE A 61 -20.66 1.40 1.73
C ILE A 61 -20.10 1.25 3.15
N VAL A 62 -20.58 2.05 4.10
CA VAL A 62 -20.15 1.93 5.51
C VAL A 62 -20.52 0.56 6.07
N GLU A 63 -21.75 0.09 5.86
CA GLU A 63 -22.18 -1.24 6.28
C GLU A 63 -21.37 -2.36 5.62
N ALA A 64 -21.06 -2.22 4.32
CA ALA A 64 -20.23 -3.18 3.60
C ALA A 64 -18.78 -3.22 4.14
N ILE A 65 -18.21 -2.08 4.54
CA ILE A 65 -16.89 -2.03 5.19
C ILE A 65 -16.94 -2.71 6.56
N GLU A 66 -18.01 -2.55 7.33
CA GLU A 66 -18.18 -3.24 8.61
C GLU A 66 -18.26 -4.75 8.41
N GLU A 67 -19.02 -5.21 7.41
CA GLU A 67 -19.12 -6.63 7.07
C GLU A 67 -17.77 -7.20 6.63
N PHE A 68 -17.04 -6.49 5.74
CA PHE A 68 -15.71 -6.85 5.33
C PHE A 68 -14.76 -7.03 6.54
N ARG A 69 -14.80 -6.11 7.50
CA ARG A 69 -13.97 -6.17 8.71
C ARG A 69 -14.23 -7.41 9.55
N LYS A 70 -15.45 -7.93 9.61
CA LYS A 70 -15.78 -9.16 10.36
C LYS A 70 -14.97 -10.36 9.85
N TYR A 71 -14.83 -10.49 8.53
CA TYR A 71 -13.97 -11.53 7.96
C TYR A 71 -12.49 -11.17 8.09
N TYR A 72 -12.13 -9.95 7.66
CA TYR A 72 -10.75 -9.53 7.54
C TYR A 72 -10.02 -9.55 8.89
N ASP A 73 -10.65 -9.09 9.95
CA ASP A 73 -10.04 -9.02 11.29
C ASP A 73 -9.79 -10.40 11.92
N VAL A 74 -10.59 -11.39 11.57
CA VAL A 74 -10.47 -12.75 12.13
C VAL A 74 -9.58 -13.62 11.25
N LYS A 75 -9.60 -13.46 9.94
CA LYS A 75 -8.98 -14.38 9.00
C LYS A 75 -8.17 -13.69 7.92
N GLY A 76 -8.77 -12.77 7.16
CA GLY A 76 -8.15 -12.17 5.98
C GLY A 76 -6.81 -11.48 6.24
N GLN A 77 -6.63 -10.85 7.39
CA GLN A 77 -5.36 -10.21 7.76
C GLN A 77 -4.17 -11.19 7.93
N TYR A 78 -4.43 -12.49 7.96
CA TYR A 78 -3.41 -13.55 8.02
C TYR A 78 -3.20 -14.22 6.65
N GLU A 79 -4.10 -13.99 5.70
CA GLU A 79 -4.05 -14.54 4.34
C GLU A 79 -3.25 -13.59 3.42
N LEU A 80 -1.97 -13.46 3.70
CA LEU A 80 -1.03 -12.64 2.95
C LEU A 80 0.36 -13.28 2.92
N VAL A 81 1.17 -12.89 1.94
CA VAL A 81 2.58 -13.27 1.87
C VAL A 81 3.44 -12.03 1.54
N ALA A 82 4.68 -12.01 2.01
CA ALA A 82 5.63 -11.00 1.55
C ALA A 82 6.08 -11.32 0.11
N TYR A 83 6.29 -10.28 -0.71
CA TYR A 83 6.87 -10.50 -2.03
C TYR A 83 8.26 -11.15 -1.92
N GLU A 84 8.52 -12.08 -2.83
CA GLU A 84 9.80 -12.78 -2.87
C GLU A 84 10.96 -11.77 -3.03
N ASN A 85 12.01 -11.95 -2.26
CA ASN A 85 13.20 -11.08 -2.20
C ASN A 85 12.98 -9.66 -1.64
N ILE A 86 11.81 -9.29 -1.15
CA ILE A 86 11.58 -7.94 -0.60
C ILE A 86 12.45 -7.67 0.66
N GLU A 87 12.67 -8.68 1.50
CA GLU A 87 13.54 -8.55 2.67
C GLU A 87 15.00 -8.27 2.27
N GLU A 88 15.45 -8.79 1.12
CA GLU A 88 16.78 -8.51 0.59
C GLU A 88 16.94 -7.04 0.17
N VAL A 89 15.86 -6.41 -0.31
CA VAL A 89 15.84 -4.95 -0.55
C VAL A 89 16.07 -4.20 0.76
N PHE A 90 15.34 -4.56 1.82
CA PHE A 90 15.49 -3.90 3.13
C PHE A 90 16.89 -4.06 3.71
N LYS A 91 17.47 -5.26 3.64
CA LYS A 91 18.82 -5.54 4.12
C LYS A 91 19.89 -4.74 3.37
N GLU A 92 19.71 -4.54 2.07
CA GLU A 92 20.63 -3.74 1.25
C GLU A 92 20.52 -2.25 1.59
N LEU A 93 19.28 -1.75 1.80
CA LEU A 93 19.05 -0.32 1.97
C LEU A 93 19.30 0.17 3.40
N THR A 94 18.89 -0.59 4.42
CA THR A 94 18.94 -0.15 5.83
C THR A 94 20.32 0.33 6.31
N PRO A 95 21.47 -0.24 5.87
CA PRO A 95 22.78 0.24 6.32
C PRO A 95 23.13 1.65 5.83
N LYS A 96 22.47 2.15 4.80
CA LYS A 96 22.83 3.41 4.11
C LYS A 96 21.70 4.42 4.08
N HIS A 97 20.46 3.96 4.25
CA HIS A 97 19.26 4.75 4.02
C HIS A 97 18.24 4.58 5.15
N LYS A 98 17.42 5.59 5.33
CA LYS A 98 16.32 5.59 6.30
C LYS A 98 15.07 5.04 5.60
N LEU A 99 14.48 3.97 6.13
CA LEU A 99 13.28 3.37 5.56
C LEU A 99 12.05 3.73 6.37
N LEU A 100 10.98 4.05 5.67
CA LEU A 100 9.66 4.38 6.22
C LEU A 100 8.58 3.55 5.50
N VAL A 101 7.42 3.44 6.13
CA VAL A 101 6.20 2.94 5.48
C VAL A 101 5.16 4.04 5.48
N ALA A 102 4.46 4.21 4.35
CA ALA A 102 3.30 5.08 4.23
C ALA A 102 2.18 4.33 3.47
N THR A 103 1.16 3.85 4.18
CA THR A 103 0.12 2.98 3.63
C THR A 103 -1.29 3.48 3.91
N SER A 104 -2.22 3.27 2.97
CA SER A 104 -3.65 3.52 3.18
C SER A 104 -4.32 2.52 4.14
N LYS A 105 -3.60 1.44 4.50
CA LYS A 105 -4.05 0.51 5.53
C LYS A 105 -4.04 1.18 6.92
N PRO A 106 -5.00 0.89 7.82
CA PRO A 106 -4.95 1.39 9.20
C PRO A 106 -3.60 1.12 9.87
N GLN A 107 -3.04 2.16 10.51
CA GLN A 107 -1.66 2.15 11.04
C GLN A 107 -1.39 0.98 11.99
N GLU A 108 -2.32 0.69 12.89
CA GLU A 108 -2.15 -0.42 13.84
C GLU A 108 -2.06 -1.77 13.12
N ARG A 109 -2.85 -1.97 12.06
CA ARG A 109 -2.78 -3.19 11.24
C ARG A 109 -1.49 -3.29 10.46
N ALA A 110 -1.01 -2.19 9.89
CA ALA A 110 0.27 -2.16 9.19
C ALA A 110 1.42 -2.55 10.13
N ARG A 111 1.42 -2.01 11.34
CA ARG A 111 2.41 -2.33 12.39
C ARG A 111 2.34 -3.79 12.83
N ASP A 112 1.14 -4.33 13.03
CA ASP A 112 0.95 -5.73 13.40
C ASP A 112 1.44 -6.68 12.29
N ILE A 113 1.06 -6.44 11.05
CA ILE A 113 1.50 -7.24 9.90
C ILE A 113 3.02 -7.23 9.78
N LEU A 114 3.65 -6.06 9.78
CA LEU A 114 5.11 -5.94 9.67
C LEU A 114 5.82 -6.52 10.89
N GLY A 115 5.22 -6.44 12.07
CA GLY A 115 5.71 -7.10 13.28
C GLY A 115 5.71 -8.62 13.17
N ARG A 116 4.61 -9.21 12.68
CA ARG A 116 4.48 -10.67 12.47
C ARG A 116 5.45 -11.20 11.42
N LEU A 117 5.70 -10.42 10.36
CA LEU A 117 6.69 -10.75 9.33
C LEU A 117 8.15 -10.56 9.82
N GLY A 118 8.36 -9.92 10.97
CA GLY A 118 9.69 -9.58 11.49
C GLY A 118 10.36 -8.42 10.74
N TYR A 119 9.59 -7.61 10.01
CA TYR A 119 10.09 -6.52 9.16
C TYR A 119 10.09 -5.15 9.85
N SER A 120 9.39 -4.97 10.98
CA SER A 120 9.37 -3.69 11.71
C SER A 120 10.77 -3.17 12.06
N LYS A 121 11.74 -4.06 12.23
CA LYS A 121 13.14 -3.72 12.53
C LYS A 121 13.86 -2.92 11.43
N TYR A 122 13.33 -2.92 10.20
CA TYR A 122 13.92 -2.21 9.07
C TYR A 122 13.43 -0.77 8.93
N PHE A 123 12.30 -0.45 9.55
CA PHE A 123 11.63 0.84 9.36
C PHE A 123 11.78 1.76 10.57
N HIS A 124 12.15 3.00 10.32
CA HIS A 124 12.23 4.04 11.35
C HIS A 124 10.84 4.45 11.83
N TYR A 125 9.86 4.48 10.91
CA TYR A 125 8.47 4.73 11.24
C TYR A 125 7.53 4.03 10.27
N ILE A 126 6.36 3.66 10.77
CA ILE A 126 5.28 3.04 10.00
C ILE A 126 4.06 3.94 10.17
N ALA A 127 3.77 4.71 9.12
CA ALA A 127 2.58 5.54 9.00
C ALA A 127 1.49 4.78 8.24
N GLY A 128 0.27 4.91 8.71
CA GLY A 128 -0.91 4.33 8.08
C GLY A 128 -2.10 5.26 8.23
N ALA A 129 -3.22 4.92 7.58
CA ALA A 129 -4.44 5.69 7.74
C ALA A 129 -4.87 5.74 9.21
N VAL A 130 -5.27 6.93 9.64
CA VAL A 130 -5.91 7.19 10.94
C VAL A 130 -7.33 7.67 10.70
N GLU A 131 -8.15 7.70 11.74
CA GLU A 131 -9.55 8.11 11.61
C GLU A 131 -9.68 9.51 10.99
N GLY A 132 -10.45 9.60 9.90
CA GLY A 132 -10.69 10.84 9.16
C GLY A 132 -9.60 11.23 8.17
N GLU A 133 -8.45 10.53 8.12
CA GLU A 133 -7.36 10.85 7.20
C GLU A 133 -6.95 9.62 6.38
N HIS A 134 -7.20 9.69 5.08
CA HIS A 134 -6.91 8.59 4.14
C HIS A 134 -6.10 9.04 2.91
N LYS A 135 -5.77 10.35 2.80
CA LYS A 135 -5.00 10.86 1.68
C LYS A 135 -3.55 10.42 1.77
N LYS A 136 -3.08 9.71 0.77
CA LYS A 136 -1.69 9.19 0.73
C LYS A 136 -0.65 10.30 0.92
N GLU A 137 -0.85 11.49 0.35
CA GLU A 137 0.02 12.65 0.57
C GLU A 137 0.22 12.96 2.05
N LEU A 138 -0.87 13.00 2.84
CA LEU A 138 -0.79 13.34 4.26
C LEU A 138 -0.15 12.21 5.08
N ILE A 139 -0.37 10.95 4.69
CA ILE A 139 0.31 9.81 5.31
C ILE A 139 1.83 9.85 5.02
N ILE A 140 2.23 10.22 3.81
CA ILE A 140 3.66 10.40 3.45
C ILE A 140 4.27 11.54 4.29
N ARG A 141 3.58 12.67 4.42
CA ARG A 141 4.04 13.80 5.26
C ARG A 141 4.10 13.43 6.74
N ASP A 142 3.14 12.66 7.24
CA ASP A 142 3.18 12.11 8.60
C ASP A 142 4.42 11.22 8.78
N ALA A 143 4.67 10.27 7.88
CA ALA A 143 5.84 9.42 7.94
C ALA A 143 7.14 10.23 8.01
N LEU A 144 7.28 11.23 7.16
CA LEU A 144 8.45 12.13 7.12
C LEU A 144 8.61 12.96 8.39
N SER A 145 7.52 13.39 9.02
CA SER A 145 7.55 14.22 10.23
C SER A 145 8.17 13.51 11.44
N HIS A 146 8.27 12.19 11.40
CA HIS A 146 8.86 11.35 12.44
C HIS A 146 10.35 11.05 12.22
N LEU A 147 10.99 11.75 11.29
CA LEU A 147 12.38 11.53 10.92
C LEU A 147 13.10 12.86 10.73
N ASP A 148 14.29 12.98 11.34
CA ASP A 148 15.21 14.06 11.00
C ASP A 148 15.97 13.71 9.72
N PHE A 149 15.92 14.60 8.72
CA PHE A 149 16.67 14.48 7.47
C PHE A 149 17.09 15.88 6.97
N ASP A 150 18.18 15.91 6.19
CA ASP A 150 18.71 17.14 5.64
C ASP A 150 17.84 17.64 4.47
N GLU A 151 17.78 18.96 4.23
CA GLU A 151 16.94 19.56 3.17
C GLU A 151 17.31 19.07 1.76
N ASP A 152 18.57 18.64 1.54
CA ASP A 152 19.07 18.10 0.28
C ASP A 152 19.04 16.57 0.23
N GLU A 153 18.50 15.91 1.25
CA GLU A 153 18.39 14.45 1.27
C GLU A 153 17.36 13.95 0.25
N GLU A 154 17.77 13.11 -0.67
CA GLU A 154 16.85 12.49 -1.64
C GLU A 154 15.81 11.62 -0.94
N ILE A 155 14.56 11.76 -1.34
CA ILE A 155 13.41 11.01 -0.82
C ILE A 155 12.72 10.32 -1.98
N TYR A 156 12.29 9.08 -1.82
CA TYR A 156 11.52 8.33 -2.82
C TYR A 156 10.31 7.66 -2.17
N MET A 157 9.14 7.75 -2.83
CA MET A 157 7.96 6.95 -2.52
C MET A 157 7.84 5.78 -3.48
N ILE A 158 7.77 4.56 -2.94
CA ILE A 158 7.62 3.32 -3.70
C ILE A 158 6.21 2.80 -3.49
N GLY A 159 5.50 2.54 -4.58
CA GLY A 159 4.15 1.99 -4.54
C GLY A 159 3.72 1.42 -5.87
N ASP A 160 2.64 0.66 -5.87
CA ASP A 160 2.15 -0.05 -7.05
C ASP A 160 0.87 0.56 -7.64
N ARG A 161 0.24 1.55 -6.97
CA ARG A 161 -1.03 2.13 -7.41
C ARG A 161 -0.90 3.63 -7.69
N PHE A 162 -1.89 4.13 -8.45
CA PHE A 162 -2.02 5.55 -8.74
C PHE A 162 -2.03 6.43 -7.48
N SER A 163 -2.59 5.94 -6.37
CA SER A 163 -2.63 6.66 -5.10
C SER A 163 -1.24 6.97 -4.56
N ASP A 164 -0.27 6.08 -4.77
CA ASP A 164 1.11 6.27 -4.36
C ASP A 164 1.79 7.36 -5.18
N ILE A 165 1.56 7.33 -6.50
CA ILE A 165 2.13 8.30 -7.43
C ILE A 165 1.55 9.71 -7.18
N VAL A 166 0.22 9.80 -7.02
CA VAL A 166 -0.46 11.06 -6.70
C VAL A 166 -0.05 11.57 -5.32
N GLY A 167 0.05 10.67 -4.33
CA GLY A 167 0.48 11.01 -2.98
C GLY A 167 1.92 11.51 -2.94
N ALA A 168 2.83 10.84 -3.64
CA ALA A 168 4.23 11.26 -3.79
C ALA A 168 4.32 12.66 -4.40
N LYS A 169 3.62 12.89 -5.51
CA LYS A 169 3.55 14.19 -6.17
C LYS A 169 3.00 15.30 -5.27
N GLY A 170 1.92 15.02 -4.53
CA GLY A 170 1.36 15.94 -3.54
C GLY A 170 2.32 16.26 -2.40
N ALA A 171 3.08 15.26 -1.94
CA ALA A 171 4.12 15.44 -0.92
C ALA A 171 5.39 16.13 -1.44
N GLY A 172 5.56 16.22 -2.76
CA GLY A 172 6.73 16.83 -3.40
C GLY A 172 7.95 15.89 -3.44
N VAL A 173 7.72 14.57 -3.43
CA VAL A 173 8.78 13.56 -3.47
C VAL A 173 8.68 12.73 -4.76
N PRO A 174 9.82 12.35 -5.38
CA PRO A 174 9.84 11.42 -6.51
C PRO A 174 9.18 10.07 -6.19
N SER A 175 8.54 9.49 -7.21
CA SER A 175 7.84 8.21 -7.13
C SER A 175 8.57 7.10 -7.90
N VAL A 176 8.51 5.89 -7.36
CA VAL A 176 8.96 4.66 -8.04
C VAL A 176 7.77 3.70 -8.07
N GLY A 177 7.15 3.60 -9.24
CA GLY A 177 6.07 2.64 -9.48
C GLY A 177 6.61 1.21 -9.63
N VAL A 178 5.97 0.24 -9.00
CA VAL A 178 6.36 -1.18 -9.10
C VAL A 178 5.28 -1.98 -9.83
N LEU A 179 5.68 -2.82 -10.79
CA LEU A 179 4.77 -3.61 -11.63
C LEU A 179 4.51 -5.02 -11.11
N TYR A 180 5.15 -5.41 -10.04
CA TYR A 180 4.89 -6.71 -9.40
C TYR A 180 3.70 -6.69 -8.44
N GLY A 181 3.10 -5.50 -8.20
CA GLY A 181 1.89 -5.30 -7.41
C GLY A 181 0.61 -5.43 -8.24
N TYR A 182 -0.42 -4.64 -7.91
CA TYR A 182 -1.76 -4.72 -8.49
C TYR A 182 -2.01 -3.69 -9.60
N GLY A 183 -1.22 -2.60 -9.65
CA GLY A 183 -1.32 -1.56 -10.65
C GLY A 183 -0.74 -1.98 -12.00
N THR A 184 -1.22 -1.36 -13.07
CA THR A 184 -0.70 -1.58 -14.42
C THR A 184 0.31 -0.51 -14.82
N ARG A 185 1.13 -0.80 -15.84
CA ARG A 185 2.05 0.19 -16.40
C ARG A 185 1.31 1.42 -16.90
N GLU A 186 0.16 1.22 -17.57
CA GLU A 186 -0.68 2.28 -18.09
C GLU A 186 -1.21 3.17 -16.96
N GLU A 187 -1.60 2.59 -15.82
CA GLU A 187 -2.01 3.34 -14.63
C GLU A 187 -0.87 4.21 -14.12
N LEU A 188 0.30 3.61 -13.86
CA LEU A 188 1.45 4.32 -13.31
C LEU A 188 1.96 5.44 -14.24
N GLU A 189 2.03 5.18 -15.54
CA GLU A 189 2.43 6.17 -16.54
C GLU A 189 1.39 7.30 -16.66
N HIS A 190 0.09 6.97 -16.65
CA HIS A 190 -0.99 7.96 -16.72
C HIS A 190 -0.93 8.97 -15.56
N TYR A 191 -0.65 8.49 -14.36
CA TYR A 191 -0.52 9.35 -13.17
C TYR A 191 0.86 9.99 -13.03
N GLY A 192 1.80 9.65 -13.90
CA GLY A 192 3.11 10.28 -14.04
C GLY A 192 4.12 9.83 -13.01
N ALA A 193 4.27 8.51 -12.85
CA ALA A 193 5.36 7.92 -12.08
C ALA A 193 6.71 8.38 -12.63
N ASP A 194 7.61 8.86 -11.76
CA ASP A 194 8.93 9.34 -12.16
C ASP A 194 9.83 8.19 -12.64
N HIS A 195 9.68 7.03 -12.00
CA HIS A 195 10.38 5.79 -12.35
C HIS A 195 9.40 4.62 -12.27
N ILE A 196 9.64 3.59 -13.10
CA ILE A 196 8.88 2.33 -13.06
C ILE A 196 9.88 1.18 -13.09
N VAL A 197 9.71 0.20 -12.19
CA VAL A 197 10.48 -1.04 -12.13
C VAL A 197 9.56 -2.25 -12.25
N GLU A 198 10.04 -3.34 -12.84
CA GLU A 198 9.19 -4.49 -13.15
C GLU A 198 9.15 -5.51 -12.01
N THR A 199 10.27 -5.74 -11.35
CA THR A 199 10.43 -6.77 -10.33
C THR A 199 11.03 -6.21 -9.04
N VAL A 200 10.94 -6.97 -7.95
CA VAL A 200 11.62 -6.66 -6.67
C VAL A 200 13.15 -6.60 -6.86
N ILE A 201 13.68 -7.38 -7.80
CA ILE A 201 15.12 -7.36 -8.11
C ILE A 201 15.50 -6.05 -8.80
N ASP A 202 14.68 -5.57 -9.74
CA ASP A 202 14.91 -4.29 -10.41
C ASP A 202 14.82 -3.13 -9.41
N LEU A 203 13.90 -3.19 -8.43
CA LEU A 203 13.82 -2.22 -7.35
C LEU A 203 15.12 -2.18 -6.53
N LYS A 204 15.68 -3.33 -6.20
CA LYS A 204 16.97 -3.43 -5.50
C LYS A 204 18.10 -2.80 -6.30
N GLU A 205 18.20 -3.13 -7.58
CA GLU A 205 19.25 -2.60 -8.47
C GLU A 205 19.07 -1.09 -8.73
N PHE A 206 17.84 -0.58 -8.76
CA PHE A 206 17.56 0.86 -8.87
C PHE A 206 18.24 1.65 -7.74
N PHE A 207 18.09 1.21 -6.50
CA PHE A 207 18.67 1.90 -5.35
C PHE A 207 20.16 1.61 -5.14
N LYS A 208 20.66 0.48 -5.60
CA LYS A 208 22.09 0.16 -5.51
C LYS A 208 22.97 1.09 -6.35
N ASN A 209 22.39 1.69 -7.39
CA ASN A 209 23.05 2.63 -8.29
C ASN A 209 22.82 4.11 -7.92
N LYS A 210 22.21 4.38 -6.78
CA LYS A 210 21.95 5.69 -6.18
C LYS A 210 22.87 5.91 -4.98
#